data_0719b4e49bf3cd3125e146e95f2bab5c
#
_entry.id   0719b4e49bf3cd3125e146e95f2bab5c
#
_cell.length_a   1.000
_cell.length_b   1.000
_cell.length_c   1.000
_cell.angle_alpha   90.00
_cell.angle_beta   90.00
_cell.angle_gamma   90.00
#
_symmetry.space_group_name_H-M   'P 1'
#
loop_
_entity.id
_entity.type
_entity.pdbx_description
1 polymer ?
#
loop_
_entity_poly.entity_id
_entity_poly.type
_entity_poly.pdbx_seq_one_letter_code
_entity_poly.pdbx_strand_id
1 'polypeptide(L)'
;MLPDPILELKQAAGAALARRIDVWGSAHDAAAFLGTDCARIGDIRRGTLKRFSFEMLLRLLVRAGARVEIRVTVPRRGEPRASFVDEAKQ
;
A
#
# COMPACT_ATOMS: atom_id res chain seq x y z
N MET A 1 8.17 6.99 -22.98
CA MET A 1 8.41 7.18 -21.55
C MET A 1 8.29 5.86 -20.83
N LEU A 2 9.26 5.56 -20.01
CA LEU A 2 9.24 4.31 -19.26
C LEU A 2 8.33 4.42 -18.03
N PRO A 3 7.61 3.36 -17.70
CA PRO A 3 6.81 3.39 -16.49
C PRO A 3 7.70 3.46 -15.25
N ASP A 4 7.15 4.05 -14.21
CA ASP A 4 7.84 4.14 -12.93
C ASP A 4 7.39 2.97 -12.05
N PRO A 5 8.24 1.94 -11.88
CA PRO A 5 7.83 0.78 -11.10
C PRO A 5 7.57 1.10 -9.63
N ILE A 6 8.23 2.13 -9.10
CA ILE A 6 7.97 2.53 -7.71
C ILE A 6 6.57 3.10 -7.57
N LEU A 7 6.12 3.88 -8.56
CA LEU A 7 4.76 4.40 -8.53
C LEU A 7 3.74 3.27 -8.58
N GLU A 8 3.98 2.27 -9.41
CA GLU A 8 3.08 1.13 -9.50
C GLU A 8 3.03 0.36 -8.20
N LEU A 9 4.18 0.14 -7.58
CA LEU A 9 4.23 -0.53 -6.29
C LEU A 9 3.49 0.26 -5.22
N LYS A 10 3.67 1.57 -5.24
CA LYS A 10 3.01 2.46 -4.30
C LYS A 10 1.50 2.40 -4.45
N GLN A 11 1.01 2.39 -5.68
CA GLN A 11 -0.42 2.31 -5.93
C GLN A 11 -0.98 0.96 -5.50
N ALA A 12 -0.24 -0.11 -5.74
CA ALA A 12 -0.67 -1.44 -5.30
C ALA A 12 -0.73 -1.52 -3.79
N ALA A 13 0.27 -0.96 -3.11
CA ALA A 13 0.28 -0.95 -1.65
C ALA A 13 -0.87 -0.13 -1.09
N GLY A 14 -1.15 1.03 -1.70
CA GLY A 14 -2.27 1.86 -1.28
C GLY A 14 -3.61 1.17 -1.45
N ALA A 15 -3.78 0.46 -2.56
CA ALA A 15 -5.01 -0.28 -2.81
C ALA A 15 -5.20 -1.41 -1.80
N ALA A 16 -4.13 -2.11 -1.48
CA ALA A 16 -4.18 -3.18 -0.49
C ALA A 16 -4.57 -2.62 0.89
N LEU A 17 -3.99 -1.47 1.24
CA LEU A 17 -4.28 -0.84 2.51
C LEU A 17 -5.73 -0.36 2.56
N ALA A 18 -6.24 0.20 1.46
CA ALA A 18 -7.62 0.65 1.39
C ALA A 18 -8.59 -0.49 1.67
N ARG A 19 -8.31 -1.66 1.13
CA ARG A 19 -9.16 -2.83 1.37
C ARG A 19 -9.19 -3.21 2.84
N ARG A 20 -8.05 -3.09 3.51
CA ARG A 20 -7.97 -3.44 4.93
C ARG A 20 -8.65 -2.41 5.80
N ILE A 21 -8.57 -1.14 5.41
CA ILE A 21 -9.21 -0.07 6.16
C ILE A 21 -10.72 -0.27 6.21
N ASP A 22 -11.30 -0.77 5.14
CA ASP A 22 -12.74 -0.97 5.09
C ASP A 22 -13.25 -1.96 6.14
N VAL A 23 -12.36 -2.84 6.60
CA VAL A 23 -12.72 -3.82 7.65
C VAL A 23 -13.05 -3.14 8.97
N TRP A 24 -12.42 -2.01 9.26
CA TRP A 24 -12.66 -1.31 10.53
C TRP A 24 -13.98 -0.55 10.59
N GLY A 25 -14.61 -0.33 9.46
CA GLY A 25 -15.92 0.29 9.43
C GLY A 25 -15.92 1.79 9.55
N SER A 26 -14.90 2.42 10.12
CA SER A 26 -14.85 3.88 10.19
C SER A 26 -13.42 4.35 10.01
N ALA A 27 -13.29 5.55 9.42
CA ALA A 27 -11.99 6.16 9.24
C ALA A 27 -11.35 6.48 10.58
N HIS A 28 -12.16 6.85 11.56
CA HIS A 28 -11.66 7.21 12.88
C HIS A 28 -10.99 6.01 13.55
N ASP A 29 -11.64 4.85 13.54
CA ASP A 29 -11.07 3.66 14.15
C ASP A 29 -9.83 3.20 13.41
N ALA A 30 -9.85 3.25 12.09
CA ALA A 30 -8.68 2.88 11.31
C ALA A 30 -7.51 3.80 11.60
N ALA A 31 -7.77 5.09 11.68
CA ALA A 31 -6.73 6.07 11.96
C ALA A 31 -6.09 5.83 13.34
N ALA A 32 -6.91 5.55 14.32
CA ALA A 32 -6.42 5.31 15.68
C ALA A 32 -5.55 4.05 15.73
N PHE A 33 -6.00 2.99 15.08
CA PHE A 33 -5.26 1.73 15.09
C PHE A 33 -3.94 1.87 14.34
N LEU A 34 -3.95 2.56 13.22
CA LEU A 34 -2.76 2.68 12.38
C LEU A 34 -1.82 3.80 12.81
N GLY A 35 -2.23 4.62 13.78
CA GLY A 35 -1.40 5.70 14.25
C GLY A 35 -1.31 6.87 13.28
N THR A 36 -2.40 7.13 12.57
CA THR A 36 -2.47 8.24 11.64
C THR A 36 -3.74 9.02 11.88
N ASP A 37 -4.16 9.85 10.93
CA ASP A 37 -5.36 10.67 11.10
C ASP A 37 -6.39 10.35 10.02
N CYS A 38 -7.61 10.87 10.21
CA CYS A 38 -8.71 10.60 9.30
C CYS A 38 -8.46 11.14 7.89
N ALA A 39 -7.75 12.26 7.79
CA ALA A 39 -7.45 12.84 6.48
C ALA A 39 -6.59 11.89 5.66
N ARG A 40 -5.60 11.26 6.32
CA ARG A 40 -4.73 10.28 5.66
C ARG A 40 -5.51 9.05 5.26
N ILE A 41 -6.42 8.59 6.12
CA ILE A 41 -7.27 7.45 5.78
C ILE A 41 -8.11 7.77 4.55
N GLY A 42 -8.66 8.97 4.49
CA GLY A 42 -9.44 9.40 3.34
C GLY A 42 -8.62 9.42 2.05
N ASP A 43 -7.38 9.90 2.15
CA ASP A 43 -6.48 9.92 1.00
C ASP A 43 -6.21 8.52 0.48
N ILE A 44 -5.98 7.58 1.38
CA ILE A 44 -5.72 6.20 1.01
C ILE A 44 -6.94 5.61 0.30
N ARG A 45 -8.12 5.84 0.83
CA ARG A 45 -9.36 5.32 0.23
C ARG A 45 -9.60 5.88 -1.16
N ARG A 46 -9.25 7.13 -1.37
CA ARG A 46 -9.42 7.77 -2.68
C ARG A 46 -8.29 7.45 -3.65
N GLY A 47 -7.22 6.83 -3.17
CA GLY A 47 -6.06 6.56 -3.99
C GLY A 47 -5.19 7.78 -4.23
N THR A 48 -5.34 8.82 -3.41
CA THR A 48 -4.55 10.04 -3.50
C THR A 48 -3.30 9.86 -2.66
N LEU A 49 -2.24 9.37 -3.27
CA LEU A 49 -1.06 8.93 -2.53
C LEU A 49 0.14 9.84 -2.64
N LYS A 50 -0.06 11.07 -3.09
CA LYS A 50 1.05 12.01 -3.28
C LYS A 50 1.86 12.25 -2.01
N ARG A 51 1.19 12.31 -0.87
CA ARG A 51 1.83 12.63 0.40
C ARG A 51 2.39 11.41 1.11
N PHE A 52 2.24 10.24 0.50
CA PHE A 52 2.73 9.01 1.10
C PHE A 52 3.97 8.55 0.36
N SER A 53 4.99 8.16 1.13
CA SER A 53 6.10 7.41 0.55
C SER A 53 5.70 5.95 0.50
N PHE A 54 6.39 5.20 -0.34
CA PHE A 54 6.16 3.76 -0.41
C PHE A 54 6.45 3.12 0.97
N GLU A 55 7.52 3.56 1.60
CA GLU A 55 7.89 3.03 2.91
C GLU A 55 6.80 3.27 3.94
N MET A 56 6.20 4.45 3.93
CA MET A 56 5.11 4.78 4.85
C MET A 56 3.93 3.84 4.65
N LEU A 57 3.58 3.58 3.40
CA LEU A 57 2.49 2.67 3.09
C LEU A 57 2.79 1.25 3.57
N LEU A 58 4.04 0.81 3.43
CA LEU A 58 4.43 -0.50 3.91
C LEU A 58 4.30 -0.61 5.43
N ARG A 59 4.68 0.45 6.13
CA ARG A 59 4.55 0.45 7.59
C ARG A 59 3.09 0.35 8.02
N LEU A 60 2.23 1.07 7.33
CA LEU A 60 0.81 1.02 7.65
C LEU A 60 0.23 -0.36 7.34
N LEU A 61 0.66 -0.97 6.25
CA LEU A 61 0.22 -2.32 5.92
C LEU A 61 0.61 -3.32 7.00
N VAL A 62 1.85 -3.25 7.47
CA VAL A 62 2.31 -4.15 8.52
C VAL A 62 1.50 -3.94 9.79
N ARG A 63 1.22 -2.69 10.14
CA ARG A 63 0.38 -2.39 11.31
C ARG A 63 -1.04 -2.92 11.14
N ALA A 64 -1.51 -2.95 9.91
CA ALA A 64 -2.84 -3.49 9.62
C ALA A 64 -2.87 -5.00 9.58
N GLY A 65 -1.76 -5.65 9.89
CA GLY A 65 -1.69 -7.10 9.92
C GLY A 65 -1.43 -7.74 8.57
N ALA A 66 -1.04 -6.96 7.58
CA ALA A 66 -0.76 -7.49 6.27
C ALA A 66 0.61 -8.17 6.25
N ARG A 67 0.70 -9.22 5.47
CA ARG A 67 1.97 -9.82 5.16
C ARG A 67 2.42 -9.24 3.82
N VAL A 68 3.55 -8.56 3.83
CA VAL A 68 4.03 -7.87 2.64
C VAL A 68 5.28 -8.58 2.12
N GLU A 69 5.28 -8.88 0.85
CA GLU A 69 6.42 -9.49 0.20
C GLU A 69 6.73 -8.70 -1.06
N ILE A 70 7.97 -8.31 -1.21
CA ILE A 70 8.42 -7.61 -2.39
C ILE A 70 9.45 -8.47 -3.08
N ARG A 71 9.18 -8.81 -4.34
CA ARG A 71 10.09 -9.61 -5.13
C ARG A 71 10.84 -8.72 -6.09
N VAL A 72 12.13 -8.78 -6.02
CA VAL A 72 12.99 -8.04 -6.93
C VAL A 72 13.83 -9.06 -7.68
N THR A 73 13.68 -9.08 -8.98
CA THR A 73 14.42 -10.00 -9.80
C THR A 73 15.27 -9.23 -10.78
N VAL A 74 16.42 -9.83 -11.15
CA VAL A 74 17.21 -9.24 -12.21
C VAL A 74 16.46 -9.53 -13.52
N PRO A 75 15.95 -8.51 -14.19
CA PRO A 75 15.10 -8.74 -15.35
C PRO A 75 15.90 -9.22 -16.55
N ARG A 76 15.29 -10.10 -17.28
CA ARG A 76 15.72 -10.37 -18.62
C ARG A 76 15.11 -9.32 -19.52
N ARG A 77 15.54 -9.29 -20.76
CA ARG A 77 15.02 -8.30 -21.70
C ARG A 77 13.51 -8.40 -21.78
N GLY A 78 12.84 -7.29 -21.50
CA GLY A 78 11.39 -7.21 -21.60
C GLY A 78 10.62 -7.65 -20.40
N GLU A 79 11.29 -8.07 -19.32
CA GLU A 79 10.60 -8.52 -18.13
C GLU A 79 10.41 -7.39 -17.13
N PRO A 80 9.37 -7.48 -16.30
CA PRO A 80 9.18 -6.48 -15.23
C PRO A 80 10.30 -6.59 -14.20
N ARG A 81 10.58 -5.46 -13.57
CA ARG A 81 11.70 -5.37 -12.63
C ARG A 81 11.33 -5.69 -11.21
N ALA A 82 10.07 -5.46 -10.84
CA ALA A 82 9.65 -5.64 -9.47
C ALA A 82 8.17 -5.91 -9.44
N SER A 83 7.72 -6.58 -8.41
CA SER A 83 6.29 -6.81 -8.22
C SER A 83 5.95 -6.71 -6.75
N PHE A 84 4.71 -6.33 -6.47
CA PHE A 84 4.17 -6.24 -5.14
C PHE A 84 3.17 -7.37 -4.96
N VAL A 85 3.31 -8.13 -3.88
CA VAL A 85 2.40 -9.21 -3.57
C VAL A 85 1.73 -8.92 -2.24
N ASP A 86 0.41 -8.85 -2.25
CA ASP A 86 -0.36 -8.69 -1.03
C ASP A 86 -1.04 -10.02 -0.73
N GLU A 87 -0.48 -10.73 0.23
CA GLU A 87 -1.09 -11.96 0.69
C GLU A 87 -2.07 -11.62 1.81
N ALA A 88 -3.32 -11.47 1.44
CA ALA A 88 -4.34 -11.13 2.41
C ALA A 88 -4.71 -12.37 3.19
N LYS A 89 -3.95 -12.66 4.22
CA LYS A 89 -4.21 -13.81 5.07
C LYS A 89 -5.33 -13.52 6.02
N GLN A 90 -6.16 -14.48 6.19
CA GLN A 90 -7.25 -14.42 7.15
C GLN A 90 -6.79 -14.84 8.52
#